data_a6add58bf3a7065cd9f14f2670ca1f1c
#
_entry.id   a6add58bf3a7065cd9f14f2670ca1f1c
#
_cell.length_a   1.000
_cell.length_b   1.000
_cell.length_c   1.000
_cell.angle_alpha   90.00
_cell.angle_beta   90.00
_cell.angle_gamma   90.00
#
_symmetry.space_group_name_H-M   'P 1'
#
loop_
_entity.id
_entity.type
_entity.pdbx_description
1 polymer ?
#
loop_
_entity_poly.entity_id
_entity_poly.type
_entity_poly.pdbx_seq_one_letter_code
_entity_poly.pdbx_strand_id
1 'polypeptide(L)'
;VKKLSEISPVRSAISFFADWLAIALLIAFAVITRHPLAWIVAVIGIAGAQHGLAILAHQSAHYRMFKTRWLNDLVGVLSATPLGVSMHTYRIIHRIHHNHLYEPVDPDMALMAGYPRGKWYLAKKFLKDLSGLTSIKNYLYFFGKPLGAKKQPTGTKPKDDTSENLRRAARTDRRFVIIFQVTMLAAAVFFGFWKFYLVLWLLPLLTVLQFLLRLRALCEHGATTDFSTPLRAARTNLVPFYIQWFLFPHQMHYHIEHHLYPAIPHYRLPECHRALRDAGALENAEVSHSFGETWRKFFAERP
;
A
#
# COMPACT_ATOMS: atom_id res chain seq x y z
N VAL A 1 7.95 1.77 23.72
CA VAL A 1 6.87 1.37 22.82
C VAL A 1 5.54 2.03 23.20
N LYS A 2 5.00 1.90 24.46
CA LYS A 2 3.71 2.43 24.87
C LYS A 2 3.54 3.92 24.54
N LYS A 3 4.54 4.76 24.85
CA LYS A 3 4.53 6.22 24.55
C LYS A 3 4.50 6.50 23.04
N LEU A 4 5.15 5.67 22.22
CA LEU A 4 5.17 5.81 20.76
C LEU A 4 3.85 5.41 20.11
N SER A 5 3.01 4.60 20.78
CA SER A 5 1.70 4.18 20.28
C SER A 5 0.59 5.23 20.49
N GLU A 6 0.90 6.38 21.10
CA GLU A 6 -0.08 7.48 21.29
C GLU A 6 -0.44 8.12 19.96
N ILE A 7 -1.74 8.19 19.69
CA ILE A 7 -2.29 8.75 18.46
C ILE A 7 -2.47 10.26 18.59
N SER A 8 -1.96 11.01 17.60
CA SER A 8 -2.23 12.44 17.43
C SER A 8 -3.28 12.62 16.32
N PRO A 9 -4.53 12.95 16.65
CA PRO A 9 -5.58 13.15 15.64
C PRO A 9 -5.23 14.26 14.64
N VAL A 10 -4.52 15.29 15.09
CA VAL A 10 -4.10 16.42 14.25
C VAL A 10 -3.11 15.96 13.17
N ARG A 11 -2.06 15.20 13.53
CA ARG A 11 -1.09 14.68 12.55
C ARG A 11 -1.78 13.74 11.54
N SER A 12 -2.69 12.90 12.01
CA SER A 12 -3.46 12.01 11.13
C SER A 12 -4.36 12.79 10.16
N ALA A 13 -5.04 13.83 10.64
CA ALA A 13 -5.85 14.70 9.80
C ALA A 13 -5.01 15.46 8.77
N ILE A 14 -3.87 16.01 9.18
CA ILE A 14 -2.93 16.67 8.25
C ILE A 14 -2.49 15.70 7.15
N SER A 15 -2.10 14.47 7.48
CA SER A 15 -1.72 13.46 6.48
C SER A 15 -2.85 13.19 5.47
N PHE A 16 -4.08 13.02 5.96
CA PHE A 16 -5.25 12.76 5.12
C PHE A 16 -5.58 13.92 4.18
N PHE A 17 -5.64 15.13 4.71
CA PHE A 17 -5.95 16.30 3.89
C PHE A 17 -4.81 16.70 2.96
N ALA A 18 -3.55 16.43 3.31
CA ALA A 18 -2.40 16.70 2.47
C ALA A 18 -2.42 15.87 1.17
N ASP A 19 -2.77 14.57 1.23
CA ASP A 19 -2.87 13.74 0.03
C ASP A 19 -4.01 14.21 -0.88
N TRP A 20 -5.18 14.51 -0.32
CA TRP A 20 -6.31 15.05 -1.11
C TRP A 20 -5.99 16.42 -1.70
N LEU A 21 -5.33 17.31 -0.95
CA LEU A 21 -4.89 18.61 -1.45
C LEU A 21 -3.85 18.46 -2.58
N ALA A 22 -2.90 17.54 -2.44
CA ALA A 22 -1.92 17.25 -3.49
C ALA A 22 -2.61 16.81 -4.79
N ILE A 23 -3.60 15.92 -4.71
CA ILE A 23 -4.41 15.50 -5.86
C ILE A 23 -5.12 16.70 -6.49
N ALA A 24 -5.81 17.51 -5.69
CA ALA A 24 -6.54 18.68 -6.17
C ALA A 24 -5.61 19.70 -6.87
N LEU A 25 -4.45 19.98 -6.28
CA LEU A 25 -3.46 20.90 -6.85
C LEU A 25 -2.85 20.36 -8.16
N LEU A 26 -2.58 19.06 -8.26
CA LEU A 26 -2.06 18.43 -9.47
C LEU A 26 -3.10 18.43 -10.59
N ILE A 27 -4.38 18.18 -10.28
CA ILE A 27 -5.47 18.32 -11.25
C ILE A 27 -5.58 19.76 -11.73
N ALA A 28 -5.61 20.73 -10.81
CA ALA A 28 -5.67 22.15 -11.15
C ALA A 28 -4.47 22.58 -12.01
N PHE A 29 -3.27 22.14 -11.65
CA PHE A 29 -2.05 22.40 -12.42
C PHE A 29 -2.17 21.92 -13.87
N ALA A 30 -2.58 20.67 -14.09
CA ALA A 30 -2.74 20.12 -15.43
C ALA A 30 -3.80 20.86 -16.24
N VAL A 31 -4.96 21.14 -15.64
CA VAL A 31 -6.10 21.77 -16.30
C VAL A 31 -5.83 23.24 -16.66
N ILE A 32 -5.18 23.99 -15.76
CA ILE A 32 -4.87 25.42 -15.97
C ILE A 32 -3.72 25.57 -16.97
N THR A 33 -2.64 24.78 -16.80
CA THR A 33 -1.43 24.89 -17.65
C THR A 33 -1.70 24.45 -19.08
N ARG A 34 -2.58 23.46 -19.30
CA ARG A 34 -2.93 22.88 -20.62
C ARG A 34 -1.74 22.35 -21.43
N HIS A 35 -0.58 22.20 -20.81
CA HIS A 35 0.65 21.73 -21.46
C HIS A 35 0.81 20.22 -21.30
N PRO A 36 1.19 19.44 -22.35
CA PRO A 36 1.33 17.97 -22.25
C PRO A 36 2.23 17.49 -21.12
N LEU A 37 3.35 18.15 -20.86
CA LEU A 37 4.24 17.82 -19.74
C LEU A 37 3.57 18.00 -18.37
N ALA A 38 2.70 19.02 -18.21
CA ALA A 38 1.95 19.20 -16.97
C ALA A 38 0.99 18.04 -16.71
N TRP A 39 0.39 17.49 -17.76
CA TRP A 39 -0.46 16.29 -17.65
C TRP A 39 0.33 15.05 -17.25
N ILE A 40 1.52 14.84 -17.84
CA ILE A 40 2.41 13.73 -17.45
C ILE A 40 2.81 13.85 -15.98
N VAL A 41 3.25 15.04 -15.55
CA VAL A 41 3.61 15.31 -14.16
C VAL A 41 2.41 15.07 -13.23
N ALA A 42 1.22 15.52 -13.61
CA ALA A 42 0.01 15.33 -12.83
C ALA A 42 -0.36 13.84 -12.71
N VAL A 43 -0.32 13.06 -13.80
CA VAL A 43 -0.60 11.61 -13.77
C VAL A 43 0.36 10.89 -12.82
N ILE A 44 1.66 11.20 -12.89
CA ILE A 44 2.67 10.59 -12.02
C ILE A 44 2.47 11.04 -10.57
N GLY A 45 2.29 12.33 -10.33
CA GLY A 45 2.10 12.89 -8.99
C GLY A 45 0.80 12.42 -8.33
N ILE A 46 -0.30 12.34 -9.08
CA ILE A 46 -1.58 11.81 -8.57
C ILE A 46 -1.42 10.34 -8.17
N ALA A 47 -0.70 9.52 -8.94
CA ALA A 47 -0.42 8.15 -8.54
C ALA A 47 0.34 8.07 -7.21
N GLY A 48 1.31 8.98 -6.98
CA GLY A 48 1.99 9.11 -5.70
C GLY A 48 1.06 9.47 -4.54
N ALA A 49 0.16 10.44 -4.74
CA ALA A 49 -0.83 10.82 -3.74
C ALA A 49 -1.92 9.73 -3.53
N GLN A 50 -2.35 9.04 -4.59
CA GLN A 50 -3.20 7.83 -4.49
C GLN A 50 -2.49 6.73 -3.67
N HIS A 51 -1.16 6.58 -3.82
CA HIS A 51 -0.37 5.69 -2.98
C HIS A 51 -0.38 6.15 -1.52
N GLY A 52 -0.29 7.46 -1.25
CA GLY A 52 -0.48 8.04 0.09
C GLY A 52 -1.83 7.63 0.68
N LEU A 53 -2.92 7.82 -0.04
CA LEU A 53 -4.26 7.38 0.40
C LEU A 53 -4.33 5.88 0.68
N ALA A 54 -3.67 5.04 -0.13
CA ALA A 54 -3.60 3.59 0.14
C ALA A 54 -2.88 3.30 1.47
N ILE A 55 -1.83 4.05 1.81
CA ILE A 55 -1.15 3.92 3.11
C ILE A 55 -2.03 4.43 4.26
N LEU A 56 -2.81 5.49 4.08
CA LEU A 56 -3.74 5.94 5.13
C LEU A 56 -4.87 4.93 5.36
N ALA A 57 -5.36 4.28 4.31
CA ALA A 57 -6.26 3.13 4.45
C ALA A 57 -5.59 1.99 5.24
N HIS A 58 -4.32 1.69 4.96
CA HIS A 58 -3.52 0.71 5.70
C HIS A 58 -3.38 1.09 7.19
N GLN A 59 -3.08 2.35 7.52
CA GLN A 59 -3.03 2.83 8.91
C GLN A 59 -4.40 2.73 9.60
N SER A 60 -5.47 2.97 8.86
CA SER A 60 -6.85 2.79 9.31
C SER A 60 -7.19 1.31 9.56
N ALA A 61 -6.58 0.39 8.79
CA ALA A 61 -6.72 -1.05 9.02
C ALA A 61 -6.18 -1.46 10.40
N HIS A 62 -5.11 -0.84 10.85
CA HIS A 62 -4.52 -1.01 12.19
C HIS A 62 -5.19 -0.16 13.27
N TYR A 63 -6.21 0.64 12.96
CA TYR A 63 -6.81 1.62 13.89
C TYR A 63 -5.80 2.64 14.43
N ARG A 64 -4.89 3.14 13.58
CA ARG A 64 -3.79 4.04 13.98
C ARG A 64 -3.92 5.47 13.47
N MET A 65 -5.03 5.81 12.80
CA MET A 65 -5.33 7.19 12.42
C MET A 65 -5.98 7.97 13.57
N PHE A 66 -6.97 7.39 14.25
CA PHE A 66 -7.72 8.05 15.32
C PHE A 66 -7.93 7.10 16.50
N LYS A 67 -8.13 7.66 17.70
CA LYS A 67 -8.44 6.88 18.91
C LYS A 67 -9.78 6.15 18.78
N THR A 68 -10.74 6.75 18.09
CA THR A 68 -12.11 6.25 17.91
C THR A 68 -12.17 5.29 16.71
N ARG A 69 -12.70 4.08 16.89
CA ARG A 69 -12.75 3.06 15.83
C ARG A 69 -13.54 3.49 14.61
N TRP A 70 -14.73 4.07 14.80
CA TRP A 70 -15.55 4.50 13.66
C TRP A 70 -14.89 5.58 12.81
N LEU A 71 -14.07 6.48 13.42
CA LEU A 71 -13.29 7.46 12.65
C LEU A 71 -12.20 6.78 11.81
N ASN A 72 -11.56 5.72 12.32
CA ASN A 72 -10.63 4.92 11.48
C ASN A 72 -11.37 4.25 10.33
N ASP A 73 -12.56 3.71 10.56
CA ASP A 73 -13.37 3.09 9.51
C ASP A 73 -13.78 4.14 8.48
N LEU A 74 -14.25 5.31 8.89
CA LEU A 74 -14.64 6.41 8.02
C LEU A 74 -13.45 6.88 7.14
N VAL A 75 -12.32 7.24 7.77
CA VAL A 75 -11.14 7.72 7.04
C VAL A 75 -10.57 6.61 6.16
N GLY A 76 -10.57 5.36 6.62
CA GLY A 76 -10.18 4.22 5.82
C GLY A 76 -11.05 4.03 4.58
N VAL A 77 -12.37 4.16 4.72
CA VAL A 77 -13.32 4.10 3.59
C VAL A 77 -13.10 5.29 2.64
N LEU A 78 -12.96 6.51 3.16
CA LEU A 78 -12.70 7.71 2.35
C LEU A 78 -11.35 7.66 1.61
N SER A 79 -10.37 6.93 2.13
CA SER A 79 -9.08 6.72 1.47
C SER A 79 -9.11 5.55 0.48
N ALA A 80 -9.76 4.43 0.81
CA ALA A 80 -9.73 3.20 0.02
C ALA A 80 -10.79 3.16 -1.09
N THR A 81 -12.03 3.60 -0.82
CA THR A 81 -13.15 3.50 -1.77
C THR A 81 -12.90 4.23 -3.08
N PRO A 82 -12.35 5.48 -3.10
CA PRO A 82 -12.01 6.16 -4.34
C PRO A 82 -10.95 5.41 -5.18
N LEU A 83 -10.09 4.64 -4.50
CA LEU A 83 -9.10 3.77 -5.15
C LEU A 83 -9.68 2.41 -5.62
N GLY A 84 -10.98 2.19 -5.49
CA GLY A 84 -11.63 0.93 -5.85
C GLY A 84 -11.36 -0.21 -4.85
N VAL A 85 -10.97 0.09 -3.63
CA VAL A 85 -10.59 -0.89 -2.61
C VAL A 85 -11.62 -0.90 -1.48
N SER A 86 -12.09 -2.09 -1.10
CA SER A 86 -12.88 -2.27 0.11
C SER A 86 -11.98 -2.24 1.35
N MET A 87 -12.15 -1.23 2.19
CA MET A 87 -11.37 -1.02 3.41
C MET A 87 -11.43 -2.22 4.36
N HIS A 88 -12.62 -2.78 4.58
CA HIS A 88 -12.78 -3.91 5.48
C HIS A 88 -12.26 -5.22 4.89
N THR A 89 -12.34 -5.41 3.57
CA THR A 89 -11.66 -6.54 2.91
C THR A 89 -10.14 -6.40 3.02
N TYR A 90 -9.62 -5.20 2.80
CA TYR A 90 -8.20 -4.91 2.96
C TYR A 90 -7.72 -5.19 4.39
N ARG A 91 -8.48 -4.78 5.40
CA ARG A 91 -8.17 -5.07 6.82
C ARG A 91 -8.06 -6.58 7.10
N ILE A 92 -8.93 -7.40 6.52
CA ILE A 92 -8.85 -8.87 6.63
C ILE A 92 -7.56 -9.38 5.99
N ILE A 93 -7.32 -9.00 4.75
CA ILE A 93 -6.16 -9.41 3.96
C ILE A 93 -4.86 -9.03 4.68
N HIS A 94 -4.77 -7.79 5.11
CA HIS A 94 -3.58 -7.24 5.74
C HIS A 94 -3.31 -7.81 7.13
N ARG A 95 -4.36 -8.15 7.88
CA ARG A 95 -4.22 -8.89 9.14
C ARG A 95 -3.64 -10.28 8.91
N ILE A 96 -4.09 -11.00 7.89
CA ILE A 96 -3.53 -12.31 7.52
C ILE A 96 -2.05 -12.16 7.15
N HIS A 97 -1.68 -11.14 6.36
CA HIS A 97 -0.29 -10.84 6.03
C HIS A 97 0.58 -10.63 7.27
N HIS A 98 0.16 -9.80 8.23
CA HIS A 98 0.93 -9.58 9.47
C HIS A 98 1.07 -10.82 10.35
N ASN A 99 0.00 -11.63 10.43
CA ASN A 99 0.00 -12.82 11.31
C ASN A 99 0.70 -14.02 10.68
N HIS A 100 0.83 -14.06 9.35
CA HIS A 100 1.29 -15.20 8.57
C HIS A 100 2.31 -14.81 7.49
N LEU A 101 3.17 -13.83 7.80
CA LEU A 101 4.17 -13.32 6.88
C LEU A 101 5.03 -14.46 6.32
N TYR A 102 5.05 -14.57 4.98
CA TYR A 102 5.73 -15.64 4.21
C TYR A 102 5.19 -17.06 4.40
N GLU A 103 4.13 -17.27 5.16
CA GLU A 103 3.44 -18.56 5.17
C GLU A 103 2.65 -18.78 3.87
N PRO A 104 2.27 -20.03 3.51
CA PRO A 104 1.49 -20.31 2.30
C PRO A 104 0.12 -19.62 2.24
N VAL A 105 -0.39 -19.15 3.38
CA VAL A 105 -1.65 -18.40 3.49
C VAL A 105 -1.46 -16.89 3.37
N ASP A 106 -0.22 -16.40 3.39
CA ASP A 106 0.07 -14.98 3.22
C ASP A 106 -0.43 -14.51 1.85
N PRO A 107 -1.38 -13.60 1.82
CA PRO A 107 -1.98 -13.16 0.57
C PRO A 107 -1.02 -12.35 -0.32
N ASP A 108 0.04 -11.77 0.24
CA ASP A 108 0.98 -10.94 -0.49
C ASP A 108 2.15 -11.71 -1.12
N MET A 109 2.20 -13.03 -0.92
CA MET A 109 3.20 -13.93 -1.53
C MET A 109 3.33 -13.75 -3.05
N ALA A 110 2.23 -13.49 -3.75
CA ALA A 110 2.23 -13.29 -5.19
C ALA A 110 2.99 -12.02 -5.64
N LEU A 111 3.13 -11.03 -4.77
CA LEU A 111 3.84 -9.77 -5.04
C LEU A 111 5.32 -9.86 -4.68
N MET A 112 5.66 -10.51 -3.57
CA MET A 112 6.97 -10.41 -2.91
C MET A 112 7.84 -11.67 -3.00
N ALA A 113 7.27 -12.86 -3.20
CA ALA A 113 8.02 -14.11 -3.14
C ALA A 113 8.81 -14.43 -4.41
N GLY A 114 9.84 -15.27 -4.25
CA GLY A 114 10.60 -15.88 -5.33
C GLY A 114 11.67 -14.97 -5.94
N TYR A 115 12.03 -13.86 -5.28
CA TYR A 115 13.21 -13.06 -5.63
C TYR A 115 14.44 -13.55 -4.86
N PRO A 116 15.66 -13.34 -5.39
CA PRO A 116 16.01 -12.61 -6.62
C PRO A 116 15.57 -13.31 -7.90
N ARG A 117 15.36 -12.50 -8.97
CA ARG A 117 15.00 -12.97 -10.32
C ARG A 117 15.72 -12.13 -11.39
N GLY A 118 15.79 -12.64 -12.61
CA GLY A 118 16.43 -11.94 -13.72
C GLY A 118 15.78 -10.59 -14.06
N LYS A 119 16.61 -9.63 -14.52
CA LYS A 119 16.19 -8.25 -14.86
C LYS A 119 15.02 -8.21 -15.85
N TRP A 120 15.00 -9.07 -16.85
CA TRP A 120 13.94 -9.17 -17.85
C TRP A 120 12.60 -9.63 -17.25
N TYR A 121 12.64 -10.50 -16.24
CA TYR A 121 11.42 -10.90 -15.54
C TYR A 121 10.77 -9.69 -14.83
N LEU A 122 11.58 -8.92 -14.12
CA LEU A 122 11.10 -7.74 -13.40
C LEU A 122 10.63 -6.65 -14.37
N ALA A 123 11.39 -6.38 -15.44
CA ALA A 123 10.99 -5.43 -16.48
C ALA A 123 9.62 -5.78 -17.10
N LYS A 124 9.41 -7.06 -17.46
CA LYS A 124 8.10 -7.52 -17.95
C LYS A 124 6.96 -7.32 -16.94
N LYS A 125 7.24 -7.49 -15.64
CA LYS A 125 6.23 -7.24 -14.59
C LYS A 125 5.89 -5.75 -14.51
N PHE A 126 6.88 -4.88 -14.48
CA PHE A 126 6.68 -3.44 -14.45
C PHE A 126 5.97 -2.91 -15.70
N LEU A 127 6.31 -3.40 -16.88
CA LEU A 127 5.59 -3.05 -18.11
C LEU A 127 4.11 -3.47 -18.06
N LYS A 128 3.80 -4.65 -17.51
CA LYS A 128 2.41 -5.09 -17.32
C LYS A 128 1.67 -4.21 -16.31
N ASP A 129 2.33 -3.77 -15.24
CA ASP A 129 1.73 -2.86 -14.27
C ASP A 129 1.45 -1.50 -14.92
N LEU A 130 2.45 -0.92 -15.58
CA LEU A 130 2.33 0.36 -16.28
C LEU A 130 1.34 0.35 -17.46
N SER A 131 1.12 -0.80 -18.09
CA SER A 131 0.08 -0.95 -19.13
C SER A 131 -1.33 -1.15 -18.57
N GLY A 132 -1.52 -1.25 -17.26
CA GLY A 132 -2.80 -1.54 -16.63
C GLY A 132 -3.25 -3.00 -16.68
N LEU A 133 -2.54 -3.89 -17.36
CA LEU A 133 -2.93 -5.30 -17.53
C LEU A 133 -3.02 -6.10 -16.22
N THR A 134 -2.31 -5.66 -15.18
CA THR A 134 -2.36 -6.30 -13.86
C THR A 134 -3.48 -5.80 -12.97
N SER A 135 -4.07 -4.65 -13.28
CA SER A 135 -5.09 -3.99 -12.48
C SER A 135 -6.28 -4.88 -12.19
N ILE A 136 -6.79 -5.60 -13.19
CA ILE A 136 -7.94 -6.50 -13.02
C ILE A 136 -7.65 -7.54 -11.94
N LYS A 137 -6.47 -8.17 -11.96
CA LYS A 137 -6.09 -9.18 -10.96
C LYS A 137 -5.97 -8.56 -9.57
N ASN A 138 -5.32 -7.39 -9.46
CA ASN A 138 -5.13 -6.70 -8.20
C ASN A 138 -6.48 -6.27 -7.60
N TYR A 139 -7.39 -5.75 -8.40
CA TYR A 139 -8.73 -5.41 -7.91
C TYR A 139 -9.55 -6.63 -7.51
N LEU A 140 -9.51 -7.74 -8.26
CA LEU A 140 -10.14 -8.99 -7.84
C LEU A 140 -9.60 -9.48 -6.48
N TYR A 141 -8.30 -9.31 -6.24
CA TYR A 141 -7.68 -9.61 -4.95
C TYR A 141 -8.27 -8.73 -3.83
N PHE A 142 -8.35 -7.43 -4.00
CA PHE A 142 -8.95 -6.51 -3.03
C PHE A 142 -10.46 -6.73 -2.84
N PHE A 143 -11.13 -7.40 -3.77
CA PHE A 143 -12.50 -7.89 -3.61
C PHE A 143 -12.59 -9.27 -2.92
N GLY A 144 -11.48 -9.77 -2.39
CA GLY A 144 -11.45 -11.01 -1.61
C GLY A 144 -11.42 -12.28 -2.45
N LYS A 145 -11.04 -12.20 -3.72
CA LYS A 145 -10.74 -13.39 -4.52
C LYS A 145 -9.24 -13.68 -4.41
N PRO A 146 -8.84 -14.82 -3.81
CA PRO A 146 -7.42 -15.15 -3.67
C PRO A 146 -6.77 -15.27 -5.05
N LEU A 147 -5.67 -14.53 -5.26
CA LEU A 147 -4.86 -14.62 -6.46
C LEU A 147 -3.98 -15.88 -6.36
N GLY A 148 -4.45 -16.97 -6.93
CA GLY A 148 -3.63 -18.16 -7.12
C GLY A 148 -3.35 -18.96 -5.85
N ALA A 149 -4.19 -18.88 -4.84
CA ALA A 149 -4.20 -19.85 -3.75
C ALA A 149 -4.41 -21.24 -4.37
N LYS A 150 -3.32 -21.95 -4.65
CA LYS A 150 -3.39 -23.38 -4.87
C LYS A 150 -4.10 -23.96 -3.65
N LYS A 151 -5.14 -24.76 -3.88
CA LYS A 151 -5.76 -25.53 -2.81
C LYS A 151 -4.65 -26.13 -1.97
N GLN A 152 -4.62 -25.82 -0.69
CA GLN A 152 -3.64 -26.46 0.19
C GLN A 152 -3.82 -27.95 0.07
N PRO A 153 -2.75 -28.75 -0.03
CA PRO A 153 -2.85 -30.19 -0.18
C PRO A 153 -3.65 -30.88 0.95
N THR A 154 -3.77 -30.19 2.08
CA THR A 154 -4.42 -30.72 3.31
C THR A 154 -5.91 -30.46 3.41
N GLY A 155 -6.55 -29.77 2.44
CA GLY A 155 -7.98 -29.47 2.51
C GLY A 155 -8.41 -28.55 3.67
N THR A 156 -7.48 -28.09 4.49
CA THR A 156 -7.75 -27.16 5.58
C THR A 156 -8.00 -25.76 5.04
N LYS A 157 -9.14 -25.16 5.40
CA LYS A 157 -9.37 -23.75 5.16
C LYS A 157 -8.27 -22.95 5.86
N PRO A 158 -7.73 -21.88 5.23
CA PRO A 158 -6.84 -20.96 5.92
C PRO A 158 -7.47 -20.60 7.27
N LYS A 159 -6.69 -20.59 8.34
CA LYS A 159 -7.14 -20.14 9.67
C LYS A 159 -7.55 -18.67 9.55
N ASP A 160 -8.79 -18.44 9.17
CA ASP A 160 -9.39 -17.12 9.12
C ASP A 160 -9.88 -16.81 10.54
N ASP A 161 -9.05 -16.11 11.31
CA ASP A 161 -9.32 -15.63 12.64
C ASP A 161 -10.17 -14.35 12.68
N THR A 162 -10.72 -13.94 11.52
CA THR A 162 -11.56 -12.76 11.43
C THR A 162 -12.98 -12.99 11.97
N SER A 163 -13.49 -12.01 12.71
CA SER A 163 -14.84 -12.07 13.24
C SER A 163 -15.91 -12.00 12.14
N GLU A 164 -17.07 -12.63 12.37
CA GLU A 164 -18.20 -12.57 11.44
C GLU A 164 -18.68 -11.12 11.20
N ASN A 165 -18.60 -10.25 12.21
CA ASN A 165 -18.92 -8.83 12.07
C ASN A 165 -18.01 -8.13 11.07
N LEU A 166 -16.71 -8.40 11.07
CA LEU A 166 -15.76 -7.83 10.12
C LEU A 166 -16.03 -8.38 8.70
N ARG A 167 -16.35 -9.66 8.56
CA ARG A 167 -16.74 -10.25 7.25
C ARG A 167 -18.02 -9.63 6.72
N ARG A 168 -19.01 -9.35 7.58
CA ARG A 168 -20.25 -8.67 7.18
C ARG A 168 -19.94 -7.24 6.72
N ALA A 169 -19.15 -6.51 7.48
CA ALA A 169 -18.70 -5.16 7.10
C ALA A 169 -17.98 -5.19 5.75
N ALA A 170 -17.09 -6.14 5.50
CA ALA A 170 -16.40 -6.30 4.23
C ALA A 170 -17.35 -6.59 3.06
N ARG A 171 -18.40 -7.37 3.26
CA ARG A 171 -19.42 -7.61 2.21
C ARG A 171 -20.20 -6.33 1.87
N THR A 172 -20.60 -5.56 2.88
CA THR A 172 -21.31 -4.29 2.70
C THR A 172 -20.41 -3.25 2.01
N ASP A 173 -19.18 -3.12 2.48
CA ASP A 173 -18.20 -2.19 1.96
C ASP A 173 -17.83 -2.46 0.49
N ARG A 174 -17.69 -3.72 0.07
CA ARG A 174 -17.49 -4.06 -1.35
C ARG A 174 -18.65 -3.59 -2.24
N ARG A 175 -19.89 -3.72 -1.78
CA ARG A 175 -21.07 -3.20 -2.51
C ARG A 175 -21.01 -1.68 -2.60
N PHE A 176 -20.64 -1.03 -1.52
CA PHE A 176 -20.48 0.43 -1.48
C PHE A 176 -19.40 0.89 -2.46
N VAL A 177 -18.25 0.22 -2.53
CA VAL A 177 -17.19 0.53 -3.52
C VAL A 177 -17.73 0.44 -4.94
N ILE A 178 -18.47 -0.62 -5.30
CA ILE A 178 -19.05 -0.75 -6.65
C ILE A 178 -20.01 0.42 -6.94
N ILE A 179 -20.94 0.69 -6.03
CA ILE A 179 -21.90 1.79 -6.18
C ILE A 179 -21.17 3.12 -6.34
N PHE A 180 -20.17 3.39 -5.50
CA PHE A 180 -19.36 4.61 -5.58
C PHE A 180 -18.68 4.76 -6.95
N GLN A 181 -17.99 3.71 -7.44
CA GLN A 181 -17.29 3.78 -8.73
C GLN A 181 -18.25 3.99 -9.91
N VAL A 182 -19.39 3.30 -9.91
CA VAL A 182 -20.43 3.48 -10.93
C VAL A 182 -21.01 4.89 -10.88
N THR A 183 -21.32 5.39 -9.67
CA THR A 183 -21.84 6.76 -9.47
C THR A 183 -20.85 7.82 -9.92
N MET A 184 -19.57 7.66 -9.60
CA MET A 184 -18.51 8.61 -10.02
C MET A 184 -18.34 8.63 -11.52
N LEU A 185 -18.36 7.46 -12.18
CA LEU A 185 -18.30 7.39 -13.64
C LEU A 185 -19.55 8.03 -14.30
N ALA A 186 -20.74 7.72 -13.79
CA ALA A 186 -21.98 8.29 -14.28
C ALA A 186 -21.99 9.83 -14.11
N ALA A 187 -21.56 10.33 -12.94
CA ALA A 187 -21.44 11.77 -12.70
C ALA A 187 -20.43 12.42 -13.65
N ALA A 188 -19.27 11.79 -13.87
CA ALA A 188 -18.26 12.29 -14.78
C ALA A 188 -18.79 12.43 -16.23
N VAL A 189 -19.59 11.48 -16.66
CA VAL A 189 -20.27 11.53 -17.99
C VAL A 189 -21.35 12.61 -17.99
N PHE A 190 -22.23 12.60 -16.99
CA PHE A 190 -23.37 13.52 -16.92
C PHE A 190 -22.94 15.00 -16.88
N PHE A 191 -21.91 15.32 -16.07
CA PHE A 191 -21.37 16.67 -15.96
C PHE A 191 -20.29 17.01 -16.98
N GLY A 192 -19.96 16.10 -17.91
CA GLY A 192 -19.05 16.35 -19.03
C GLY A 192 -17.55 16.35 -18.69
N PHE A 193 -17.14 15.98 -17.46
CA PHE A 193 -15.72 15.95 -17.07
C PHE A 193 -15.07 14.55 -17.19
N TRP A 194 -15.70 13.61 -17.90
CA TRP A 194 -15.25 12.22 -18.02
C TRP A 194 -13.82 12.07 -18.56
N LYS A 195 -13.35 12.96 -19.46
CA LYS A 195 -11.98 12.93 -19.99
C LYS A 195 -10.96 13.18 -18.88
N PHE A 196 -11.22 14.17 -18.01
CA PHE A 196 -10.38 14.48 -16.86
C PHE A 196 -10.38 13.32 -15.86
N TYR A 197 -11.55 12.73 -15.60
CA TYR A 197 -11.68 11.58 -14.72
C TYR A 197 -10.89 10.37 -15.24
N LEU A 198 -10.97 10.07 -16.53
CA LEU A 198 -10.21 8.99 -17.15
C LEU A 198 -8.70 9.22 -17.07
N VAL A 199 -8.22 10.41 -17.41
CA VAL A 199 -6.78 10.69 -17.54
C VAL A 199 -6.14 11.04 -16.20
N LEU A 200 -6.82 11.81 -15.34
CA LEU A 200 -6.23 12.31 -14.08
C LEU A 200 -6.63 11.48 -12.85
N TRP A 201 -7.58 10.54 -12.98
CA TRP A 201 -7.94 9.67 -11.86
C TRP A 201 -7.74 8.18 -12.18
N LEU A 202 -8.35 7.67 -13.25
CA LEU A 202 -8.29 6.24 -13.57
C LEU A 202 -6.96 5.81 -14.19
N LEU A 203 -6.37 6.60 -15.08
CA LEU A 203 -5.08 6.25 -15.67
C LEU A 203 -3.97 6.08 -14.62
N PRO A 204 -3.70 7.06 -13.73
CA PRO A 204 -2.71 6.86 -12.66
C PRO A 204 -3.05 5.66 -11.76
N LEU A 205 -4.33 5.48 -11.40
CA LEU A 205 -4.84 4.40 -10.56
C LEU A 205 -4.57 3.01 -11.16
N LEU A 206 -4.82 2.85 -12.46
CA LEU A 206 -4.74 1.56 -13.14
C LEU A 206 -3.34 1.22 -13.67
N THR A 207 -2.41 2.17 -13.70
CA THR A 207 -1.08 2.03 -14.29
C THR A 207 0.02 2.34 -13.30
N VAL A 208 0.36 3.61 -13.09
CA VAL A 208 1.50 4.04 -12.27
C VAL A 208 1.36 3.58 -10.82
N LEU A 209 0.17 3.67 -10.23
CA LEU A 209 -0.06 3.17 -8.87
C LEU A 209 0.21 1.66 -8.76
N GLN A 210 -0.18 0.86 -9.77
CA GLN A 210 0.06 -0.58 -9.75
C GLN A 210 1.56 -0.91 -9.76
N PHE A 211 2.33 -0.14 -10.54
CA PHE A 211 3.79 -0.22 -10.54
C PHE A 211 4.37 0.15 -9.17
N LEU A 212 3.91 1.25 -8.55
CA LEU A 212 4.36 1.69 -7.24
C LEU A 212 4.07 0.66 -6.15
N LEU A 213 2.86 0.11 -6.12
CA LEU A 213 2.47 -0.92 -5.15
C LEU A 213 3.35 -2.16 -5.25
N ARG A 214 3.65 -2.63 -6.48
CA ARG A 214 4.58 -3.76 -6.68
C ARG A 214 5.99 -3.41 -6.27
N LEU A 215 6.52 -2.28 -6.72
CA LEU A 215 7.89 -1.87 -6.39
C LEU A 215 8.06 -1.72 -4.89
N ARG A 216 7.08 -1.12 -4.21
CA ARG A 216 7.07 -1.01 -2.75
C ARG A 216 7.07 -2.39 -2.08
N ALA A 217 6.16 -3.29 -2.47
CA ALA A 217 6.10 -4.64 -1.89
C ALA A 217 7.43 -5.40 -2.06
N LEU A 218 8.11 -5.23 -3.19
CA LEU A 218 9.45 -5.80 -3.41
C LEU A 218 10.51 -5.15 -2.52
N CYS A 219 10.46 -3.83 -2.34
CA CYS A 219 11.39 -3.12 -1.45
C CYS A 219 11.19 -3.51 0.02
N GLU A 220 9.95 -3.75 0.42
CA GLU A 220 9.58 -4.07 1.80
C GLU A 220 9.82 -5.54 2.14
N HIS A 221 9.61 -6.47 1.19
CA HIS A 221 9.65 -7.91 1.46
C HIS A 221 10.43 -8.75 0.44
N GLY A 222 10.71 -8.22 -0.77
CA GLY A 222 11.36 -9.00 -1.82
C GLY A 222 12.83 -9.27 -1.54
N ALA A 223 13.31 -10.49 -1.84
CA ALA A 223 14.70 -10.90 -1.67
C ALA A 223 15.26 -10.62 -0.27
N THR A 224 14.50 -10.90 0.76
CA THR A 224 14.91 -10.88 2.17
C THR A 224 15.70 -12.13 2.53
N THR A 225 16.54 -12.07 3.56
CA THR A 225 17.54 -13.13 3.86
C THR A 225 16.92 -14.38 4.45
N ASP A 226 15.95 -14.23 5.34
CA ASP A 226 15.19 -15.36 5.86
C ASP A 226 13.77 -14.92 6.28
N PHE A 227 12.94 -15.85 6.68
CA PHE A 227 11.53 -15.64 6.97
C PHE A 227 11.15 -15.95 8.42
N SER A 228 12.16 -16.16 9.26
CA SER A 228 11.96 -16.62 10.65
C SER A 228 11.40 -15.52 11.56
N THR A 229 11.73 -14.26 11.28
CA THR A 229 11.33 -13.13 12.10
C THR A 229 11.02 -11.90 11.22
N PRO A 230 10.17 -10.97 11.67
CA PRO A 230 9.93 -9.70 10.95
C PRO A 230 11.21 -8.89 10.70
N LEU A 231 12.25 -9.03 11.55
CA LEU A 231 13.54 -8.35 11.36
C LEU A 231 14.24 -8.75 10.06
N ARG A 232 13.98 -9.97 9.55
CA ARG A 232 14.61 -10.54 8.36
C ARG A 232 13.64 -10.75 7.21
N ALA A 233 12.34 -10.91 7.51
CA ALA A 233 11.28 -11.09 6.54
C ALA A 233 10.72 -9.76 5.99
N ALA A 234 10.97 -8.65 6.67
CA ALA A 234 10.66 -7.29 6.22
C ALA A 234 11.94 -6.47 6.08
N ARG A 235 11.87 -5.37 5.33
CA ARG A 235 13.03 -4.48 5.13
C ARG A 235 12.69 -3.03 5.42
N THR A 236 13.57 -2.38 6.21
CA THR A 236 13.58 -0.93 6.36
C THR A 236 14.51 -0.31 5.32
N ASN A 237 14.02 0.68 4.57
CA ASN A 237 14.71 1.30 3.45
C ASN A 237 15.05 2.76 3.80
N LEU A 238 16.28 3.05 4.19
CA LEU A 238 16.72 4.40 4.49
C LEU A 238 17.04 5.14 3.18
N VAL A 239 16.05 5.84 2.64
CA VAL A 239 16.10 6.47 1.32
C VAL A 239 15.86 7.99 1.40
N PRO A 240 16.30 8.77 0.39
CA PRO A 240 16.06 10.21 0.34
C PRO A 240 14.58 10.58 0.30
N PHE A 241 14.26 11.80 0.75
CA PHE A 241 12.88 12.33 0.85
C PHE A 241 12.06 12.17 -0.44
N TYR A 242 12.62 12.45 -1.61
CA TYR A 242 11.90 12.35 -2.87
C TYR A 242 11.50 10.91 -3.23
N ILE A 243 12.28 9.89 -2.80
CA ILE A 243 11.90 8.48 -2.92
C ILE A 243 10.85 8.13 -1.86
N GLN A 244 11.00 8.64 -0.64
CA GLN A 244 10.01 8.40 0.42
C GLN A 244 8.63 8.90 0.01
N TRP A 245 8.54 10.15 -0.49
CA TRP A 245 7.26 10.75 -0.85
C TRP A 245 6.50 9.93 -1.90
N PHE A 246 7.22 9.37 -2.87
CA PHE A 246 6.63 8.71 -4.03
C PHE A 246 6.43 7.19 -3.81
N LEU A 247 7.44 6.51 -3.25
CA LEU A 247 7.45 5.06 -3.11
C LEU A 247 7.05 4.58 -1.71
N PHE A 248 7.32 5.35 -0.68
CA PHE A 248 7.04 5.00 0.71
C PHE A 248 6.33 6.14 1.46
N PRO A 249 5.16 6.63 0.96
CA PRO A 249 4.47 7.73 1.62
C PRO A 249 4.21 7.41 3.09
N HIS A 250 4.07 8.46 3.89
CA HIS A 250 3.77 8.34 5.32
C HIS A 250 4.75 7.46 6.10
N GLN A 251 6.06 7.61 5.84
CA GLN A 251 7.13 6.93 6.57
C GLN A 251 7.12 5.39 6.48
N MET A 252 6.42 4.79 5.50
CA MET A 252 6.32 3.33 5.37
C MET A 252 7.63 2.65 4.95
N HIS A 253 8.68 3.41 4.67
CA HIS A 253 10.02 2.85 4.49
C HIS A 253 10.62 2.25 5.79
N TYR A 254 10.08 2.59 6.97
CA TYR A 254 10.36 1.92 8.26
C TYR A 254 9.49 0.68 8.42
N HIS A 255 9.65 -0.30 7.53
CA HIS A 255 8.69 -1.39 7.42
C HIS A 255 8.92 -2.53 8.43
N ILE A 256 10.17 -2.73 8.88
CA ILE A 256 10.48 -3.64 10.00
C ILE A 256 9.79 -3.14 11.27
N GLU A 257 9.91 -1.85 11.57
CA GLU A 257 9.31 -1.22 12.75
C GLU A 257 7.80 -1.33 12.73
N HIS A 258 7.21 -1.20 11.53
CA HIS A 258 5.78 -1.37 11.34
C HIS A 258 5.33 -2.81 11.61
N HIS A 259 6.05 -3.82 11.11
CA HIS A 259 5.73 -5.23 11.38
C HIS A 259 5.94 -5.63 12.85
N LEU A 260 6.98 -5.11 13.50
CA LEU A 260 7.24 -5.36 14.92
C LEU A 260 6.21 -4.68 15.82
N TYR A 261 5.79 -3.48 15.47
CA TYR A 261 4.91 -2.63 16.29
C TYR A 261 3.82 -1.96 15.46
N PRO A 262 2.85 -2.71 14.91
CA PRO A 262 1.78 -2.15 14.08
C PRO A 262 0.84 -1.21 14.86
N ALA A 263 1.03 -1.15 16.18
CA ALA A 263 0.36 -0.20 17.05
C ALA A 263 0.96 1.21 17.02
N ILE A 264 2.14 1.43 16.41
CA ILE A 264 2.78 2.73 16.31
C ILE A 264 2.26 3.47 15.06
N PRO A 265 1.71 4.70 15.18
CA PRO A 265 1.30 5.49 14.04
C PRO A 265 2.47 5.83 13.12
N HIS A 266 2.22 5.90 11.80
CA HIS A 266 3.24 6.11 10.77
C HIS A 266 4.22 7.26 11.06
N TYR A 267 3.72 8.39 11.56
CA TYR A 267 4.55 9.58 11.85
C TYR A 267 5.46 9.42 13.08
N ARG A 268 5.40 8.29 13.80
CA ARG A 268 6.30 7.95 14.91
C ARG A 268 7.23 6.78 14.60
N LEU A 269 7.14 6.18 13.41
CA LEU A 269 8.05 5.12 12.99
C LEU A 269 9.53 5.56 12.98
N PRO A 270 9.89 6.82 12.59
CA PRO A 270 11.26 7.28 12.71
C PRO A 270 11.79 7.29 14.15
N GLU A 271 10.93 7.60 15.12
CA GLU A 271 11.28 7.56 16.55
C GLU A 271 11.45 6.10 17.03
N CYS A 272 10.61 5.20 16.53
CA CYS A 272 10.73 3.76 16.79
C CYS A 272 12.04 3.20 16.27
N HIS A 273 12.39 3.52 15.01
CA HIS A 273 13.65 3.11 14.40
C HIS A 273 14.87 3.54 15.24
N ARG A 274 14.92 4.81 15.65
CA ARG A 274 16.01 5.32 16.51
C ARG A 274 16.10 4.52 17.81
N ALA A 275 14.98 4.32 18.49
CA ALA A 275 14.95 3.59 19.75
C ALA A 275 15.41 2.13 19.60
N LEU A 276 15.03 1.44 18.52
CA LEU A 276 15.47 0.06 18.25
C LEU A 276 16.96 0.00 17.90
N ARG A 277 17.44 0.94 17.08
CA ARG A 277 18.87 1.05 16.73
C ARG A 277 19.71 1.30 17.98
N ASP A 278 19.33 2.27 18.80
CA ASP A 278 20.07 2.66 20.01
C ASP A 278 20.08 1.54 21.07
N ALA A 279 19.09 0.63 20.99
CA ALA A 279 19.03 -0.59 21.82
C ALA A 279 19.78 -1.80 21.21
N GLY A 280 20.43 -1.67 20.04
CA GLY A 280 21.09 -2.77 19.33
C GLY A 280 20.13 -3.80 18.70
N ALA A 281 18.81 -3.53 18.73
CA ALA A 281 17.80 -4.50 18.28
C ALA A 281 17.75 -4.69 16.74
N LEU A 282 18.44 -3.84 15.99
CA LEU A 282 18.49 -3.89 14.52
C LEU A 282 19.82 -4.45 13.97
N GLU A 283 20.73 -4.97 14.78
CA GLU A 283 22.08 -5.43 14.35
C GLU A 283 22.02 -6.49 13.25
N ASN A 284 21.03 -7.40 13.29
CA ASN A 284 20.85 -8.45 12.29
C ASN A 284 19.58 -8.25 11.43
N ALA A 285 19.07 -7.01 11.36
CA ALA A 285 17.85 -6.70 10.63
C ALA A 285 18.15 -6.36 9.16
N GLU A 286 17.16 -6.58 8.29
CA GLU A 286 17.21 -6.21 6.87
C GLU A 286 17.08 -4.67 6.68
N VAL A 287 18.08 -3.91 7.10
CA VAL A 287 18.12 -2.45 6.90
C VAL A 287 18.96 -2.14 5.66
N SER A 288 18.37 -1.50 4.67
CA SER A 288 19.08 -0.96 3.49
C SER A 288 19.31 0.54 3.63
N HIS A 289 20.54 0.98 3.42
CA HIS A 289 20.97 2.38 3.59
C HIS A 289 20.84 3.21 2.31
N SER A 290 20.40 2.60 1.21
CA SER A 290 20.09 3.31 -0.03
C SER A 290 19.12 2.51 -0.91
N PHE A 291 18.40 3.20 -1.81
CA PHE A 291 17.57 2.54 -2.81
C PHE A 291 18.39 1.62 -3.73
N GLY A 292 19.62 2.02 -4.07
CA GLY A 292 20.53 1.21 -4.91
C GLY A 292 20.94 -0.10 -4.24
N GLU A 293 21.07 -0.13 -2.91
CA GLU A 293 21.34 -1.36 -2.16
C GLU A 293 20.13 -2.31 -2.25
N THR A 294 18.93 -1.82 -1.97
CA THR A 294 17.68 -2.60 -2.10
C THR A 294 17.50 -3.11 -3.52
N TRP A 295 17.73 -2.25 -4.53
CA TRP A 295 17.59 -2.60 -5.93
C TRP A 295 18.52 -3.75 -6.35
N ARG A 296 19.78 -3.73 -5.90
CA ARG A 296 20.75 -4.81 -6.19
C ARG A 296 20.31 -6.16 -5.64
N LYS A 297 19.67 -6.22 -4.46
CA LYS A 297 19.17 -7.46 -3.85
C LYS A 297 18.16 -8.20 -4.72
N PHE A 298 17.42 -7.50 -5.59
CA PHE A 298 16.46 -8.16 -6.50
C PHE A 298 17.12 -9.02 -7.57
N PHE A 299 18.40 -8.83 -7.83
CA PHE A 299 19.16 -9.51 -8.90
C PHE A 299 20.37 -10.27 -8.37
N ALA A 300 20.72 -10.13 -7.10
CA ALA A 300 21.81 -10.87 -6.49
C ALA A 300 21.50 -12.37 -6.56
N GLU A 301 22.47 -13.16 -7.01
CA GLU A 301 22.39 -14.61 -6.88
C GLU A 301 22.30 -14.94 -5.39
N ARG A 302 21.47 -15.90 -5.01
CA ARG A 302 21.43 -16.38 -3.64
C ARG A 302 22.73 -17.12 -3.38
N PRO A 303 23.42 -16.84 -2.25
CA PRO A 303 24.62 -17.59 -1.88
C PRO A 303 24.33 -19.08 -1.70
#